data_28040d09195914ac81de51e844860f4a
#
_entry.id   28040d09195914ac81de51e844860f4a
#
_cell.length_a   1.000
_cell.length_b   1.000
_cell.length_c   1.000
_cell.angle_alpha   90.00
_cell.angle_beta   90.00
_cell.angle_gamma   90.00
#
_symmetry.space_group_name_H-M   'P 1'
#
loop_
_entity.id
_entity.type
_entity.pdbx_description
1 polymer ?
#
loop_
_entity_poly.entity_id
_entity_poly.type
_entity_poly.pdbx_seq_one_letter_code
_entity_poly.pdbx_strand_id
1 'polypeptide(L)'
;MQPSFRIVADGTDVTQQLNDRLLKLTLLDKPGMESDSLTLKIDDRDGQVALPRRGAVLEVHLGYAGEPLMRMGRFTVDTLQWAGPPDCLTVTAKAGDMRGSGKTIRSGGWEGTTLAQVCRDVGARNGWRVECPLQVAIARVDQVNESDYHFVTRLARQYDCTAKLAEGMLMVLPRQSGQSATGRRIEPLVLGRADVGSFDVTYDDRSLMRTVKTRYQLPGSGEVKSVELKNPKAPATATGEHVDRHLYASRGEAEQAAKARLASFSRSSASVRLELPGRGDLFAERSLLLQGFKAGIDGEFLIDSVEHTYSSSGWTTVVQCNGGRVGKG
;
A
#
# COMPACT_ATOMS: atom_id res chain seq x y z
N MET A 1 -7.79 -14.20 25.14
CA MET A 1 -6.99 -12.95 25.29
C MET A 1 -7.94 -11.78 25.19
N GLN A 2 -7.83 -10.80 26.09
CA GLN A 2 -8.66 -9.59 26.05
C GLN A 2 -7.94 -8.53 25.20
N PRO A 3 -8.50 -8.06 24.09
CA PRO A 3 -7.88 -7.02 23.26
C PRO A 3 -7.86 -5.68 24.00
N SER A 4 -6.85 -4.88 23.73
CA SER A 4 -6.63 -3.58 24.34
C SER A 4 -6.13 -2.57 23.31
N PHE A 5 -6.45 -1.31 23.53
CA PHE A 5 -6.01 -0.21 22.67
C PHE A 5 -5.46 0.96 23.51
N ARG A 6 -4.70 1.82 22.86
CA ARG A 6 -4.28 3.12 23.39
C ARG A 6 -4.33 4.15 22.28
N ILE A 7 -4.91 5.30 22.57
CA ILE A 7 -4.99 6.43 21.64
C ILE A 7 -4.43 7.68 22.31
N VAL A 8 -3.47 8.30 21.64
CA VAL A 8 -2.86 9.57 22.05
C VAL A 8 -3.24 10.63 21.04
N ALA A 9 -3.90 11.72 21.46
CA ALA A 9 -4.31 12.82 20.61
C ALA A 9 -3.46 14.06 20.93
N ASP A 10 -2.72 14.59 19.93
CA ASP A 10 -1.81 15.74 20.08
C ASP A 10 -0.88 15.59 21.32
N GLY A 11 -0.42 14.39 21.62
CA GLY A 11 0.46 14.08 22.77
C GLY A 11 -0.27 13.78 24.08
N THR A 12 -1.58 13.91 24.14
CA THR A 12 -2.40 13.60 25.33
C THR A 12 -3.04 12.23 25.20
N ASP A 13 -2.90 11.38 26.21
CA ASP A 13 -3.55 10.06 26.25
C ASP A 13 -5.04 10.23 26.52
N VAL A 14 -5.86 9.84 25.56
CA VAL A 14 -7.33 9.93 25.59
C VAL A 14 -8.00 8.55 25.75
N THR A 15 -7.23 7.53 26.06
CA THR A 15 -7.72 6.15 26.13
C THR A 15 -8.85 5.97 27.14
N GLN A 16 -8.70 6.55 28.34
CA GLN A 16 -9.71 6.43 29.38
C GLN A 16 -11.06 7.05 28.99
N GLN A 17 -11.03 8.20 28.29
CA GLN A 17 -12.23 8.87 27.79
C GLN A 17 -12.95 8.04 26.71
N LEU A 18 -12.21 7.18 26.02
CA LEU A 18 -12.72 6.36 24.92
C LEU A 18 -13.14 4.95 25.34
N ASN A 19 -12.65 4.43 26.50
CA ASN A 19 -12.85 3.02 26.88
C ASN A 19 -14.32 2.57 26.83
N ASP A 20 -15.24 3.37 27.41
CA ASP A 20 -16.67 3.03 27.49
C ASP A 20 -17.49 3.58 26.30
N ARG A 21 -16.83 4.30 25.38
CA ARG A 21 -17.48 5.02 24.27
C ARG A 21 -17.05 4.51 22.89
N LEU A 22 -15.90 3.85 22.79
CA LEU A 22 -15.38 3.37 21.49
C LEU A 22 -16.22 2.18 20.99
N LEU A 23 -17.08 2.44 20.02
CA LEU A 23 -17.91 1.41 19.38
C LEU A 23 -17.10 0.58 18.39
N LYS A 24 -16.25 1.24 17.60
CA LYS A 24 -15.42 0.58 16.60
C LYS A 24 -14.19 1.43 16.26
N LEU A 25 -13.04 0.77 16.15
CA LEU A 25 -11.84 1.32 15.54
C LEU A 25 -11.54 0.47 14.30
N THR A 26 -11.37 1.12 13.17
CA THR A 26 -10.92 0.45 11.93
C THR A 26 -9.65 1.14 11.46
N LEU A 27 -8.60 0.36 11.25
CA LEU A 27 -7.34 0.82 10.70
C LEU A 27 -7.08 0.05 9.40
N LEU A 28 -6.87 0.77 8.31
CA LEU A 28 -6.61 0.21 7.01
C LEU A 28 -5.21 0.63 6.56
N ASP A 29 -4.34 -0.35 6.34
CA ASP A 29 -3.01 -0.18 5.73
C ASP A 29 -3.05 -0.68 4.29
N LYS A 30 -2.66 0.18 3.35
CA LYS A 30 -2.62 -0.09 1.91
C LYS A 30 -1.29 0.30 1.30
N PRO A 31 -0.86 -0.37 0.22
CA PRO A 31 0.31 0.06 -0.53
C PRO A 31 0.01 1.35 -1.30
N GLY A 32 1.01 2.17 -1.44
CA GLY A 32 0.94 3.35 -2.29
C GLY A 32 0.51 4.63 -1.59
N MET A 33 0.19 5.63 -2.40
CA MET A 33 -0.18 6.97 -1.94
C MET A 33 -1.63 7.07 -1.46
N GLU A 34 -2.43 6.01 -1.62
CA GLU A 34 -3.67 5.86 -0.87
C GLU A 34 -3.28 5.71 0.59
N SER A 35 -3.40 6.80 1.29
CA SER A 35 -2.98 6.96 2.68
C SER A 35 -3.66 5.92 3.57
N ASP A 36 -2.88 5.26 4.42
CA ASP A 36 -3.44 4.49 5.51
C ASP A 36 -4.49 5.32 6.25
N SER A 37 -5.55 4.69 6.67
CA SER A 37 -6.67 5.39 7.28
C SER A 37 -7.06 4.77 8.61
N LEU A 38 -7.41 5.66 9.53
CA LEU A 38 -8.02 5.33 10.81
C LEU A 38 -9.45 5.86 10.82
N THR A 39 -10.39 5.03 11.24
CA THR A 39 -11.76 5.44 11.52
C THR A 39 -12.13 5.03 12.94
N LEU A 40 -12.52 6.01 13.74
CA LEU A 40 -13.05 5.80 15.10
C LEU A 40 -14.53 6.09 15.09
N LYS A 41 -15.37 5.15 15.55
CA LYS A 41 -16.79 5.38 15.82
C LYS A 41 -17.00 5.40 17.32
N ILE A 42 -17.49 6.52 17.84
CA ILE A 42 -17.57 6.83 19.27
C ILE A 42 -19.04 7.09 19.63
N ASP A 43 -19.49 6.47 20.71
CA ASP A 43 -20.84 6.72 21.29
C ASP A 43 -20.87 8.10 21.92
N ASP A 44 -21.78 8.94 21.47
CA ASP A 44 -21.98 10.29 21.96
C ASP A 44 -23.47 10.59 22.33
N ARG A 45 -24.19 9.53 22.74
CA ARG A 45 -25.62 9.66 23.06
C ARG A 45 -25.95 10.65 24.19
N ASP A 46 -24.97 11.07 24.97
CA ASP A 46 -25.08 12.10 26.02
C ASP A 46 -24.54 13.48 25.58
N GLY A 47 -24.01 13.60 24.35
CA GLY A 47 -23.47 14.83 23.79
C GLY A 47 -22.21 15.37 24.50
N GLN A 48 -21.49 14.51 25.23
CA GLN A 48 -20.33 14.91 26.04
C GLN A 48 -18.96 14.67 25.37
N VAL A 49 -18.94 14.06 24.20
CA VAL A 49 -17.67 13.80 23.49
C VAL A 49 -17.14 15.09 22.86
N ALA A 50 -16.00 15.56 23.36
CA ALA A 50 -15.36 16.74 22.78
C ALA A 50 -14.93 16.46 21.33
N LEU A 51 -15.29 17.35 20.41
CA LEU A 51 -14.88 17.23 19.01
C LEU A 51 -13.36 17.44 18.88
N PRO A 52 -12.61 16.48 18.34
CA PRO A 52 -11.20 16.67 18.07
C PRO A 52 -11.02 17.78 17.02
N ARG A 53 -9.94 18.55 17.17
CA ARG A 53 -9.58 19.56 16.17
C ARG A 53 -9.25 18.88 14.84
N ARG A 54 -9.82 19.39 13.73
CA ARG A 54 -9.35 18.95 12.38
C ARG A 54 -7.86 19.24 12.26
N GLY A 55 -7.10 18.21 11.89
CA GLY A 55 -5.66 18.27 11.88
C GLY A 55 -4.98 17.87 13.17
N ALA A 56 -5.71 17.48 14.21
CA ALA A 56 -5.14 16.80 15.36
C ALA A 56 -4.44 15.50 14.92
N VAL A 57 -3.34 15.16 15.58
CA VAL A 57 -2.57 13.96 15.30
C VAL A 57 -2.97 12.88 16.31
N LEU A 58 -3.48 11.76 15.80
CA LEU A 58 -3.82 10.58 16.59
C LEU A 58 -2.72 9.52 16.44
N GLU A 59 -2.14 9.09 17.55
CA GLU A 59 -1.26 7.92 17.59
C GLU A 59 -2.01 6.73 18.18
N VAL A 60 -2.01 5.62 17.46
CA VAL A 60 -2.81 4.43 17.80
C VAL A 60 -1.91 3.26 18.13
N HIS A 61 -2.23 2.58 19.21
CA HIS A 61 -1.60 1.31 19.61
C HIS A 61 -2.69 0.25 19.81
N LEU A 62 -2.43 -0.97 19.35
CA LEU A 62 -3.29 -2.14 19.56
C LEU A 62 -2.49 -3.30 20.13
N GLY A 63 -3.16 -4.16 20.87
CA GLY A 63 -2.56 -5.37 21.45
C GLY A 63 -3.54 -6.12 22.34
N TYR A 64 -3.00 -6.83 23.29
CA TYR A 64 -3.77 -7.57 24.28
C TYR A 64 -3.40 -7.13 25.70
N ALA A 65 -4.37 -7.20 26.59
CA ALA A 65 -4.17 -6.84 28.00
C ALA A 65 -3.06 -7.71 28.62
N GLY A 66 -2.13 -7.06 29.31
CA GLY A 66 -0.97 -7.73 29.91
C GLY A 66 0.26 -7.85 28.99
N GLU A 67 0.15 -7.43 27.72
CA GLU A 67 1.25 -7.41 26.77
C GLU A 67 1.57 -5.98 26.32
N PRO A 68 2.80 -5.70 25.85
CA PRO A 68 3.12 -4.40 25.24
C PRO A 68 2.26 -4.15 24.00
N LEU A 69 1.58 -3.00 23.95
CA LEU A 69 0.79 -2.62 22.79
C LEU A 69 1.72 -2.22 21.62
N MET A 70 1.41 -2.71 20.43
CA MET A 70 2.12 -2.37 19.22
C MET A 70 1.62 -1.02 18.68
N ARG A 71 2.56 -0.13 18.32
CA ARG A 71 2.25 1.12 17.64
C ARG A 71 1.78 0.83 16.21
N MET A 72 0.54 1.20 15.90
CA MET A 72 -0.07 0.97 14.59
C MET A 72 0.13 2.15 13.62
N GLY A 73 0.50 3.32 14.11
CA GLY A 73 0.80 4.49 13.29
C GLY A 73 0.32 5.81 13.88
N ARG A 74 0.57 6.88 13.11
CA ARG A 74 0.10 8.24 13.40
C ARG A 74 -0.78 8.71 12.26
N PHE A 75 -1.92 9.29 12.62
CA PHE A 75 -2.96 9.70 11.67
C PHE A 75 -3.39 11.12 11.96
N THR A 76 -3.56 11.92 10.93
CA THR A 76 -4.04 13.29 11.03
C THR A 76 -5.55 13.32 10.79
N VAL A 77 -6.31 13.87 11.72
CA VAL A 77 -7.78 14.00 11.61
C VAL A 77 -8.15 14.84 10.39
N ASP A 78 -8.93 14.22 9.50
CA ASP A 78 -9.37 14.80 8.23
C ASP A 78 -10.86 15.16 8.27
N THR A 79 -11.71 14.21 8.67
CA THR A 79 -13.17 14.37 8.65
C THR A 79 -13.77 14.02 10.00
N LEU A 80 -14.75 14.83 10.41
CA LEU A 80 -15.62 14.58 11.56
C LEU A 80 -17.05 14.50 11.06
N GLN A 81 -17.76 13.46 11.46
CA GLN A 81 -19.18 13.28 11.19
C GLN A 81 -19.90 12.97 12.50
N TRP A 82 -20.87 13.79 12.85
CA TRP A 82 -21.78 13.54 13.95
C TRP A 82 -23.15 13.19 13.40
N ALA A 83 -23.71 12.08 13.81
CA ALA A 83 -24.97 11.55 13.28
C ALA A 83 -25.74 10.82 14.37
N GLY A 84 -27.06 10.83 14.26
CA GLY A 84 -28.00 10.20 15.20
C GLY A 84 -29.43 10.14 14.70
N PRO A 85 -30.36 9.51 15.43
CA PRO A 85 -30.19 8.70 16.63
C PRO A 85 -29.80 7.23 16.35
N PRO A 86 -29.07 6.53 17.21
CA PRO A 86 -28.40 7.08 18.40
C PRO A 86 -27.19 7.93 18.00
N ASP A 87 -26.96 8.98 18.78
CA ASP A 87 -25.92 9.95 18.47
C ASP A 87 -24.51 9.32 18.56
N CYS A 88 -23.74 9.47 17.54
CA CYS A 88 -22.37 8.99 17.49
C CYS A 88 -21.47 9.93 16.68
N LEU A 89 -20.22 10.01 17.12
CA LEU A 89 -19.14 10.73 16.43
C LEU A 89 -18.29 9.75 15.64
N THR A 90 -18.15 9.98 14.34
CA THR A 90 -17.18 9.27 13.49
C THR A 90 -16.02 10.20 13.17
N VAL A 91 -14.82 9.80 13.57
CA VAL A 91 -13.55 10.50 13.29
C VAL A 91 -12.80 9.72 12.24
N THR A 92 -12.53 10.33 11.07
CA THR A 92 -11.68 9.74 10.04
C THR A 92 -10.36 10.49 9.98
N ALA A 93 -9.25 9.77 9.99
CA ALA A 93 -7.90 10.31 9.96
C ALA A 93 -7.03 9.56 8.94
N LYS A 94 -6.00 10.23 8.41
CA LYS A 94 -5.09 9.71 7.37
C LYS A 94 -3.65 9.74 7.85
N ALA A 95 -2.84 8.73 7.47
CA ALA A 95 -1.43 8.66 7.86
C ALA A 95 -0.56 9.74 7.20
N GLY A 96 -0.93 10.20 6.01
CA GLY A 96 -0.28 11.34 5.34
C GLY A 96 -1.01 12.65 5.61
N ASP A 97 -0.27 13.72 5.89
CA ASP A 97 -0.89 15.06 5.87
C ASP A 97 -1.22 15.46 4.43
N MET A 98 -2.43 15.08 4.01
CA MET A 98 -2.95 15.33 2.66
C MET A 98 -3.38 16.80 2.44
N ARG A 99 -3.13 17.70 3.40
CA ARG A 99 -3.47 19.14 3.31
C ARG A 99 -2.33 19.98 2.73
N GLY A 100 -1.15 19.40 2.59
CA GLY A 100 0.03 20.07 2.07
C GLY A 100 0.01 20.33 0.56
N SER A 101 1.09 20.96 0.07
CA SER A 101 1.29 21.38 -1.32
C SER A 101 1.32 20.23 -2.34
N GLY A 102 1.43 18.98 -1.89
CA GLY A 102 1.46 17.80 -2.75
C GLY A 102 0.20 17.56 -3.60
N LYS A 103 -0.94 18.17 -3.23
CA LYS A 103 -2.18 18.19 -4.04
C LYS A 103 -2.21 19.29 -5.10
N THR A 104 -1.30 20.26 -5.05
CA THR A 104 -1.26 21.34 -6.01
C THR A 104 -0.96 20.78 -7.39
N ILE A 105 -1.82 21.13 -8.37
CA ILE A 105 -1.62 20.77 -9.77
C ILE A 105 -0.44 21.55 -10.31
N ARG A 106 0.50 20.86 -10.96
CA ARG A 106 1.73 21.43 -11.50
C ARG A 106 2.01 20.89 -12.89
N SER A 107 2.80 21.65 -13.64
CA SER A 107 3.42 21.19 -14.88
C SER A 107 4.90 21.48 -14.83
N GLY A 108 5.71 20.56 -15.35
CA GLY A 108 7.17 20.63 -15.38
C GLY A 108 7.75 19.38 -16.02
N GLY A 109 9.04 19.35 -16.22
CA GLY A 109 9.71 18.21 -16.83
C GLY A 109 11.13 18.02 -16.30
N TRP A 110 11.63 16.81 -16.42
CA TRP A 110 12.98 16.40 -16.10
C TRP A 110 13.58 15.70 -17.30
N GLU A 111 14.84 15.99 -17.61
CA GLU A 111 15.61 15.38 -18.69
C GLU A 111 16.95 14.88 -18.17
N GLY A 112 17.44 13.74 -18.70
CA GLY A 112 18.76 13.20 -18.37
C GLY A 112 18.98 12.94 -16.87
N THR A 113 18.00 12.39 -16.18
CA THR A 113 17.98 12.26 -14.73
C THR A 113 17.79 10.80 -14.26
N THR A 114 17.53 10.62 -12.98
CA THR A 114 17.17 9.31 -12.40
C THR A 114 15.85 9.40 -11.64
N LEU A 115 15.18 8.25 -11.48
CA LEU A 115 13.96 8.15 -10.67
C LEU A 115 14.17 8.73 -9.27
N ALA A 116 15.30 8.39 -8.64
CA ALA A 116 15.63 8.89 -7.31
C ALA A 116 15.79 10.42 -7.28
N GLN A 117 16.37 11.03 -8.33
CA GLN A 117 16.50 12.49 -8.39
C GLN A 117 15.16 13.17 -8.57
N VAL A 118 14.31 12.67 -9.46
CA VAL A 118 12.93 13.19 -9.63
C VAL A 118 12.17 13.14 -8.31
N CYS A 119 12.25 12.02 -7.57
CA CYS A 119 11.60 11.90 -6.26
C CYS A 119 12.18 12.91 -5.25
N ARG A 120 13.49 13.14 -5.23
CA ARG A 120 14.13 14.16 -4.35
C ARG A 120 13.65 15.57 -4.67
N ASP A 121 13.56 15.93 -5.94
CA ASP A 121 13.11 17.26 -6.35
C ASP A 121 11.64 17.49 -5.95
N VAL A 122 10.79 16.48 -6.14
CA VAL A 122 9.39 16.52 -5.67
C VAL A 122 9.31 16.58 -4.15
N GLY A 123 10.15 15.82 -3.44
CA GLY A 123 10.22 15.85 -1.99
C GLY A 123 10.65 17.21 -1.45
N ALA A 124 11.70 17.78 -2.03
CA ALA A 124 12.26 19.08 -1.60
C ALA A 124 11.22 20.20 -1.67
N ARG A 125 10.43 20.28 -2.77
CA ARG A 125 9.40 21.32 -2.94
C ARG A 125 8.19 21.15 -2.00
N ASN A 126 8.01 19.95 -1.42
CA ASN A 126 6.93 19.64 -0.48
C ASN A 126 7.41 19.51 0.97
N GLY A 127 8.72 19.65 1.24
CA GLY A 127 9.29 19.46 2.56
C GLY A 127 9.31 18.01 3.05
N TRP A 128 9.27 17.03 2.12
CA TRP A 128 9.32 15.61 2.46
C TRP A 128 10.76 15.09 2.44
N ARG A 129 11.09 14.24 3.39
CA ARG A 129 12.27 13.39 3.28
C ARG A 129 11.99 12.32 2.22
N VAL A 130 13.01 11.89 1.49
CA VAL A 130 12.82 10.95 0.38
C VAL A 130 13.72 9.74 0.54
N GLU A 131 13.11 8.56 0.45
CA GLU A 131 13.80 7.28 0.36
C GLU A 131 13.46 6.61 -0.97
N CYS A 132 14.41 6.60 -1.89
CA CYS A 132 14.29 5.98 -3.20
C CYS A 132 15.65 5.38 -3.58
N PRO A 133 15.89 4.08 -3.32
CA PRO A 133 17.17 3.43 -3.61
C PRO A 133 17.43 3.19 -5.09
N LEU A 134 16.41 3.39 -5.95
CA LEU A 134 16.49 3.07 -7.37
C LEU A 134 17.18 4.17 -8.18
N GLN A 135 18.28 3.82 -8.82
CA GLN A 135 19.03 4.68 -9.74
C GLN A 135 18.65 4.40 -11.20
N VAL A 136 17.35 4.27 -11.49
CA VAL A 136 16.88 4.05 -12.86
C VAL A 136 17.05 5.33 -13.66
N ALA A 137 17.77 5.26 -14.76
CA ALA A 137 17.96 6.39 -15.65
C ALA A 137 16.64 6.73 -16.37
N ILE A 138 16.32 8.03 -16.45
CA ILE A 138 15.15 8.59 -17.12
C ILE A 138 15.65 9.59 -18.14
N ALA A 139 15.40 9.31 -19.43
CA ALA A 139 15.77 10.22 -20.50
C ALA A 139 14.94 11.50 -20.44
N ARG A 140 13.63 11.36 -20.30
CA ARG A 140 12.68 12.46 -20.10
C ARG A 140 11.43 11.98 -19.38
N VAL A 141 10.93 12.77 -18.46
CA VAL A 141 9.61 12.60 -17.85
C VAL A 141 8.95 13.96 -17.62
N ASP A 142 7.70 14.06 -18.00
CA ASP A 142 6.91 15.27 -17.84
C ASP A 142 5.80 15.05 -16.80
N GLN A 143 5.64 16.03 -15.93
CA GLN A 143 4.46 16.22 -15.09
C GLN A 143 3.56 17.21 -15.82
N VAL A 144 2.40 16.77 -16.25
CA VAL A 144 1.49 17.60 -17.06
C VAL A 144 0.15 17.71 -16.35
N ASN A 145 -0.13 18.88 -15.80
CA ASN A 145 -1.40 19.20 -15.17
C ASN A 145 -1.85 18.14 -14.13
N GLU A 146 -0.91 17.66 -13.34
CA GLU A 146 -1.14 16.65 -12.29
C GLU A 146 -0.51 17.04 -10.95
N SER A 147 -1.07 16.53 -9.85
CA SER A 147 -0.52 16.76 -8.52
C SER A 147 0.77 15.95 -8.31
N ASP A 148 1.60 16.37 -7.35
CA ASP A 148 2.83 15.66 -6.99
C ASP A 148 2.54 14.23 -6.53
N TYR A 149 1.46 14.02 -5.79
CA TYR A 149 1.02 12.68 -5.39
C TYR A 149 0.69 11.80 -6.60
N HIS A 150 -0.07 12.33 -7.55
CA HIS A 150 -0.44 11.58 -8.75
C HIS A 150 0.79 11.29 -9.62
N PHE A 151 1.64 12.29 -9.83
CA PHE A 151 2.88 12.18 -10.60
C PHE A 151 3.79 11.08 -10.06
N VAL A 152 4.14 11.13 -8.76
CA VAL A 152 5.02 10.14 -8.14
C VAL A 152 4.39 8.74 -8.15
N THR A 153 3.07 8.64 -7.93
CA THR A 153 2.35 7.36 -8.01
C THR A 153 2.42 6.76 -9.40
N ARG A 154 2.17 7.57 -10.44
CA ARG A 154 2.25 7.14 -11.84
C ARG A 154 3.66 6.69 -12.19
N LEU A 155 4.65 7.49 -11.80
CA LEU A 155 6.05 7.20 -12.07
C LEU A 155 6.52 5.92 -11.36
N ALA A 156 6.18 5.75 -10.09
CA ALA A 156 6.49 4.53 -9.34
C ALA A 156 5.89 3.28 -10.01
N ARG A 157 4.62 3.34 -10.41
CA ARG A 157 3.94 2.22 -11.11
C ARG A 157 4.63 1.84 -12.43
N GLN A 158 5.17 2.81 -13.15
CA GLN A 158 5.91 2.58 -14.41
C GLN A 158 7.15 1.70 -14.19
N TYR A 159 7.77 1.80 -13.01
CA TYR A 159 8.99 1.07 -12.65
C TYR A 159 8.74 -0.09 -11.67
N ASP A 160 7.50 -0.56 -11.56
CA ASP A 160 7.09 -1.62 -10.60
C ASP A 160 7.46 -1.30 -9.15
N CYS A 161 7.26 -0.05 -8.78
CA CYS A 161 7.49 0.45 -7.44
C CYS A 161 6.17 0.83 -6.76
N THR A 162 6.21 0.88 -5.44
CA THR A 162 5.19 1.50 -4.62
C THR A 162 5.71 2.84 -4.11
N ALA A 163 4.91 3.89 -4.25
CA ALA A 163 5.17 5.18 -3.60
C ALA A 163 4.25 5.31 -2.38
N LYS A 164 4.81 5.58 -1.21
CA LYS A 164 4.05 5.78 0.03
C LYS A 164 4.56 7.03 0.75
N LEU A 165 3.64 7.87 1.22
CA LEU A 165 3.95 9.00 2.08
C LEU A 165 3.48 8.69 3.49
N ALA A 166 4.40 8.62 4.43
CA ALA A 166 4.10 8.42 5.84
C ALA A 166 5.06 9.26 6.71
N GLU A 167 4.53 9.90 7.74
CA GLU A 167 5.30 10.69 8.71
C GLU A 167 6.28 11.71 8.07
N GLY A 168 5.86 12.35 6.97
CA GLY A 168 6.68 13.32 6.23
C GLY A 168 7.82 12.71 5.41
N MET A 169 7.79 11.40 5.17
CA MET A 169 8.75 10.69 4.33
C MET A 169 8.06 10.09 3.11
N LEU A 170 8.54 10.46 1.92
CA LEU A 170 8.17 9.83 0.64
C LEU A 170 9.09 8.63 0.41
N MET A 171 8.51 7.45 0.43
CA MET A 171 9.19 6.19 0.12
C MET A 171 8.80 5.73 -1.28
N VAL A 172 9.77 5.44 -2.16
CA VAL A 172 9.54 4.85 -3.47
C VAL A 172 10.39 3.59 -3.57
N LEU A 173 9.77 2.45 -3.36
CA LEU A 173 10.45 1.16 -3.20
C LEU A 173 9.98 0.15 -4.24
N PRO A 174 10.85 -0.74 -4.73
CA PRO A 174 10.44 -1.83 -5.60
C PRO A 174 9.41 -2.72 -4.90
N ARG A 175 8.37 -3.10 -5.62
CA ARG A 175 7.40 -4.07 -5.11
C ARG A 175 8.05 -5.44 -4.91
N GLN A 176 7.61 -6.16 -3.89
CA GLN A 176 8.15 -7.49 -3.55
C GLN A 176 9.68 -7.53 -3.35
N SER A 177 10.27 -6.40 -2.99
CA SER A 177 11.72 -6.38 -2.70
C SER A 177 12.10 -7.17 -1.45
N GLY A 178 11.13 -7.40 -0.56
CA GLY A 178 11.38 -7.97 0.76
C GLY A 178 12.29 -7.09 1.62
N GLN A 179 12.35 -5.79 1.31
CA GLN A 179 13.20 -4.82 2.00
C GLN A 179 12.36 -3.70 2.61
N SER A 180 12.79 -3.24 3.77
CA SER A 180 12.27 -2.00 4.37
C SER A 180 12.73 -0.77 3.58
N ALA A 181 12.16 0.41 3.91
CA ALA A 181 12.59 1.69 3.36
C ALA A 181 14.11 1.93 3.50
N THR A 182 14.72 1.40 4.56
CA THR A 182 16.18 1.52 4.82
C THR A 182 17.02 0.42 4.17
N GLY A 183 16.44 -0.40 3.27
CA GLY A 183 17.14 -1.50 2.58
C GLY A 183 17.36 -2.76 3.44
N ARG A 184 16.83 -2.80 4.68
CA ARG A 184 16.93 -3.99 5.52
C ARG A 184 15.97 -5.06 5.03
N ARG A 185 16.47 -6.30 4.87
CA ARG A 185 15.64 -7.44 4.52
C ARG A 185 14.56 -7.66 5.60
N ILE A 186 13.32 -7.80 5.15
CA ILE A 186 12.17 -8.16 5.98
C ILE A 186 11.91 -9.64 5.73
N GLU A 187 12.03 -10.45 6.80
CA GLU A 187 11.72 -11.86 6.68
C GLU A 187 10.22 -12.07 6.43
N PRO A 188 9.84 -13.02 5.55
CA PRO A 188 8.46 -13.38 5.34
C PRO A 188 7.80 -13.80 6.64
N LEU A 189 6.57 -13.35 6.86
CA LEU A 189 5.77 -13.84 7.97
C LEU A 189 5.17 -15.19 7.61
N VAL A 190 5.34 -16.17 8.47
CA VAL A 190 4.76 -17.50 8.29
C VAL A 190 3.41 -17.55 8.99
N LEU A 191 2.36 -17.98 8.26
CA LEU A 191 1.04 -18.28 8.81
C LEU A 191 0.68 -19.74 8.52
N GLY A 192 0.42 -20.48 9.58
CA GLY A 192 -0.15 -21.82 9.51
C GLY A 192 -1.68 -21.81 9.34
N ARG A 193 -2.25 -22.92 8.88
CA ARG A 193 -3.71 -23.06 8.78
C ARG A 193 -4.42 -22.83 10.12
N ALA A 194 -3.79 -23.18 11.24
CA ALA A 194 -4.35 -23.02 12.60
C ALA A 194 -4.39 -21.56 13.08
N ASP A 195 -3.56 -20.68 12.50
CA ASP A 195 -3.49 -19.25 12.86
C ASP A 195 -4.64 -18.44 12.25
N VAL A 196 -5.38 -19.03 11.27
CA VAL A 196 -6.36 -18.34 10.44
C VAL A 196 -7.76 -18.85 10.75
N GLY A 197 -8.67 -17.96 11.09
CA GLY A 197 -10.09 -18.25 11.38
C GLY A 197 -10.86 -18.57 10.11
N SER A 198 -10.79 -17.69 9.10
CA SER A 198 -11.38 -17.92 7.80
C SER A 198 -10.42 -17.53 6.66
N PHE A 199 -10.57 -18.17 5.51
CA PHE A 199 -9.74 -17.85 4.33
C PHE A 199 -10.55 -18.06 3.05
N ASP A 200 -10.19 -17.29 2.03
CA ASP A 200 -10.63 -17.45 0.65
C ASP A 200 -9.40 -17.31 -0.26
N VAL A 201 -9.24 -18.25 -1.18
CA VAL A 201 -8.14 -18.27 -2.15
C VAL A 201 -8.73 -18.43 -3.54
N THR A 202 -8.49 -17.44 -4.39
CA THR A 202 -8.95 -17.42 -5.77
C THR A 202 -7.74 -17.37 -6.70
N TYR A 203 -7.72 -18.26 -7.68
CA TYR A 203 -6.80 -18.23 -8.82
C TYR A 203 -7.57 -17.80 -10.07
N ASP A 204 -7.07 -16.79 -10.76
CA ASP A 204 -7.66 -16.28 -12.01
C ASP A 204 -6.64 -16.35 -13.14
N ASP A 205 -6.78 -17.38 -13.99
CA ASP A 205 -5.93 -17.57 -15.16
C ASP A 205 -6.16 -16.51 -16.26
N ARG A 206 -7.33 -15.82 -16.25
CA ARG A 206 -7.66 -14.81 -17.26
C ARG A 206 -6.76 -13.59 -17.20
N SER A 207 -6.19 -13.28 -16.03
CA SER A 207 -5.26 -12.19 -15.84
C SER A 207 -3.83 -12.53 -16.28
N LEU A 208 -3.53 -13.81 -16.57
CA LEU A 208 -2.21 -14.26 -17.03
C LEU A 208 -2.00 -13.94 -18.50
N MET A 209 -1.26 -12.88 -18.78
CA MET A 209 -0.78 -12.59 -20.13
C MET A 209 0.45 -13.43 -20.46
N ARG A 210 0.45 -14.06 -21.62
CA ARG A 210 1.61 -14.82 -22.13
C ARG A 210 2.75 -13.90 -22.53
N THR A 211 2.42 -12.76 -23.11
CA THR A 211 3.37 -11.84 -23.70
C THR A 211 3.01 -10.39 -23.36
N VAL A 212 4.02 -9.59 -23.07
CA VAL A 212 3.89 -8.14 -22.96
C VAL A 212 4.77 -7.48 -24.01
N LYS A 213 4.17 -6.60 -24.82
CA LYS A 213 4.87 -5.78 -25.83
C LYS A 213 4.85 -4.32 -25.43
N THR A 214 6.00 -3.67 -25.48
CA THR A 214 6.18 -2.23 -25.34
C THR A 214 6.88 -1.68 -26.58
N ARG A 215 6.74 -0.38 -26.84
CA ARG A 215 7.33 0.26 -28.02
C ARG A 215 8.21 1.43 -27.61
N TYR A 216 9.30 1.64 -28.33
CA TYR A 216 10.19 2.78 -28.16
C TYR A 216 10.59 3.40 -29.48
N GLN A 217 10.90 4.68 -29.47
CA GLN A 217 11.34 5.41 -30.63
C GLN A 217 12.87 5.58 -30.62
N LEU A 218 13.53 5.29 -31.72
CA LEU A 218 14.97 5.53 -31.86
C LEU A 218 15.23 7.02 -32.01
N PRO A 219 16.11 7.62 -31.18
CA PRO A 219 16.55 8.99 -31.36
C PRO A 219 17.18 9.19 -32.74
N GLY A 220 16.80 10.25 -33.43
CA GLY A 220 17.38 10.65 -34.72
C GLY A 220 16.71 10.06 -35.98
N SER A 221 16.28 8.80 -35.98
CA SER A 221 15.59 8.19 -37.14
C SER A 221 14.08 8.27 -37.06
N GLY A 222 13.52 8.44 -35.86
CA GLY A 222 12.07 8.38 -35.62
C GLY A 222 11.47 6.98 -35.75
N GLU A 223 12.29 5.96 -36.06
CA GLU A 223 11.83 4.57 -36.21
C GLU A 223 11.30 4.02 -34.89
N VAL A 224 10.11 3.38 -34.94
CA VAL A 224 9.50 2.74 -33.77
C VAL A 224 9.87 1.26 -33.75
N LYS A 225 10.50 0.83 -32.66
CA LYS A 225 10.83 -0.57 -32.38
C LYS A 225 10.04 -1.11 -31.20
N SER A 226 9.92 -2.43 -31.11
CA SER A 226 9.22 -3.10 -30.01
C SER A 226 10.17 -3.96 -29.16
N VAL A 227 9.81 -4.05 -27.88
CA VAL A 227 10.36 -5.02 -26.93
C VAL A 227 9.23 -5.99 -26.58
N GLU A 228 9.52 -7.27 -26.63
CA GLU A 228 8.59 -8.33 -26.27
C GLU A 228 9.17 -9.16 -25.13
N LEU A 229 8.43 -9.31 -24.05
CA LEU A 229 8.76 -10.18 -22.93
C LEU A 229 7.71 -11.27 -22.76
N LYS A 230 8.17 -12.51 -22.70
CA LYS A 230 7.32 -13.68 -22.45
C LYS A 230 7.20 -13.93 -20.94
N ASN A 231 6.01 -14.30 -20.50
CA ASN A 231 5.75 -14.68 -19.12
C ASN A 231 6.18 -16.15 -18.89
N PRO A 232 7.26 -16.42 -18.15
CA PRO A 232 7.70 -17.79 -17.90
C PRO A 232 6.74 -18.59 -17.01
N LYS A 233 5.79 -17.90 -16.33
CA LYS A 233 4.80 -18.51 -15.44
C LYS A 233 3.44 -18.72 -16.10
N ALA A 234 3.26 -18.21 -17.33
CA ALA A 234 2.01 -18.41 -18.04
C ALA A 234 1.84 -19.88 -18.42
N PRO A 235 0.66 -20.48 -18.17
CA PRO A 235 0.39 -21.84 -18.61
C PRO A 235 0.50 -21.93 -20.14
N ALA A 236 0.79 -23.13 -20.66
CA ALA A 236 0.94 -23.35 -22.11
C ALA A 236 -0.32 -22.96 -22.91
N THR A 237 -1.47 -23.00 -22.26
CA THR A 237 -2.78 -22.63 -22.81
C THR A 237 -3.04 -21.12 -22.84
N ALA A 238 -2.24 -20.31 -22.13
CA ALA A 238 -2.39 -18.86 -22.16
C ALA A 238 -1.96 -18.33 -23.54
N THR A 239 -2.84 -17.56 -24.17
CA THR A 239 -2.58 -16.95 -25.50
C THR A 239 -2.62 -15.42 -25.45
N GLY A 240 -3.00 -14.83 -24.31
CA GLY A 240 -3.18 -13.39 -24.16
C GLY A 240 -1.89 -12.60 -24.40
N GLU A 241 -1.97 -11.56 -25.22
CA GLU A 241 -0.90 -10.59 -25.45
C GLU A 241 -1.37 -9.22 -24.98
N HIS A 242 -0.53 -8.55 -24.17
CA HIS A 242 -0.75 -7.16 -23.80
C HIS A 242 0.20 -6.25 -24.58
N VAL A 243 -0.35 -5.27 -25.30
CA VAL A 243 0.43 -4.24 -25.98
C VAL A 243 0.27 -2.93 -25.23
N ASP A 244 1.37 -2.42 -24.65
CA ASP A 244 1.38 -1.12 -24.00
C ASP A 244 1.17 -0.01 -25.05
N ARG A 245 0.29 0.93 -24.75
CA ARG A 245 -0.03 2.05 -25.65
C ARG A 245 1.02 3.15 -25.61
N HIS A 246 1.84 3.19 -24.55
CA HIS A 246 2.85 4.22 -24.38
C HIS A 246 4.04 3.98 -25.33
N LEU A 247 4.58 5.07 -25.89
CA LEU A 247 5.81 5.07 -26.67
C LEU A 247 6.94 5.62 -25.80
N TYR A 248 7.91 4.75 -25.51
CA TYR A 248 9.03 5.07 -24.62
C TYR A 248 10.17 5.75 -25.39
N ALA A 249 10.96 6.58 -24.70
CA ALA A 249 12.05 7.33 -25.31
C ALA A 249 13.32 6.45 -25.57
N SER A 250 13.42 5.29 -24.92
CA SER A 250 14.54 4.39 -25.07
C SER A 250 14.14 2.92 -24.94
N ARG A 251 15.01 2.03 -25.50
CA ARG A 251 14.86 0.58 -25.32
C ARG A 251 14.86 0.18 -23.85
N GLY A 252 15.75 0.78 -23.04
CA GLY A 252 15.86 0.46 -21.61
C GLY A 252 14.58 0.79 -20.84
N GLU A 253 13.96 1.94 -21.09
CA GLU A 253 12.67 2.31 -20.51
C GLU A 253 11.54 1.36 -20.94
N ALA A 254 11.49 1.01 -22.23
CA ALA A 254 10.51 0.06 -22.75
C ALA A 254 10.66 -1.34 -22.10
N GLU A 255 11.90 -1.82 -21.92
CA GLU A 255 12.17 -3.09 -21.23
C GLU A 255 11.75 -3.06 -19.75
N GLN A 256 12.02 -1.98 -19.03
CA GLN A 256 11.61 -1.82 -17.65
C GLN A 256 10.08 -1.78 -17.52
N ALA A 257 9.42 -1.03 -18.38
CA ALA A 257 7.96 -0.98 -18.41
C ALA A 257 7.34 -2.35 -18.74
N ALA A 258 7.91 -3.09 -19.69
CA ALA A 258 7.45 -4.44 -20.01
C ALA A 258 7.61 -5.39 -18.81
N LYS A 259 8.72 -5.32 -18.08
CA LYS A 259 8.93 -6.10 -16.83
C LYS A 259 7.91 -5.72 -15.75
N ALA A 260 7.67 -4.42 -15.55
CA ALA A 260 6.70 -3.92 -14.58
C ALA A 260 5.28 -4.41 -14.89
N ARG A 261 4.87 -4.36 -16.17
CA ARG A 261 3.57 -4.88 -16.62
C ARG A 261 3.44 -6.39 -16.41
N LEU A 262 4.48 -7.13 -16.76
CA LEU A 262 4.51 -8.58 -16.59
C LEU A 262 4.40 -8.97 -15.11
N ALA A 263 5.13 -8.30 -14.24
CA ALA A 263 5.06 -8.50 -12.80
C ALA A 263 3.65 -8.16 -12.25
N SER A 264 3.03 -7.08 -12.75
CA SER A 264 1.67 -6.70 -12.37
C SER A 264 0.65 -7.79 -12.75
N PHE A 265 0.69 -8.32 -13.97
CA PHE A 265 -0.19 -9.41 -14.40
C PHE A 265 0.02 -10.69 -13.58
N SER A 266 1.28 -11.02 -13.28
CA SER A 266 1.60 -12.19 -12.45
C SER A 266 1.07 -12.04 -11.01
N ARG A 267 1.03 -10.82 -10.46
CA ARG A 267 0.43 -10.56 -9.15
C ARG A 267 -1.09 -10.65 -9.17
N SER A 268 -1.72 -10.27 -10.26
CA SER A 268 -3.19 -10.30 -10.39
C SER A 268 -3.77 -11.71 -10.60
N SER A 269 -2.92 -12.73 -10.79
CA SER A 269 -3.37 -14.09 -11.08
C SER A 269 -3.83 -14.88 -9.86
N ALA A 270 -3.55 -14.39 -8.66
CA ALA A 270 -4.03 -15.00 -7.42
C ALA A 270 -4.41 -13.92 -6.41
N SER A 271 -5.48 -14.14 -5.69
CA SER A 271 -5.89 -13.35 -4.55
C SER A 271 -6.15 -14.25 -3.36
N VAL A 272 -5.71 -13.81 -2.18
CA VAL A 272 -5.92 -14.50 -0.92
C VAL A 272 -6.51 -13.52 0.07
N ARG A 273 -7.61 -13.89 0.71
CA ARG A 273 -8.20 -13.18 1.83
C ARG A 273 -8.11 -14.06 3.08
N LEU A 274 -7.52 -13.55 4.12
CA LEU A 274 -7.39 -14.23 5.42
C LEU A 274 -8.03 -13.37 6.49
N GLU A 275 -8.74 -14.01 7.42
CA GLU A 275 -9.24 -13.37 8.64
C GLU A 275 -8.71 -14.13 9.84
N LEU A 276 -8.11 -13.41 10.77
CA LEU A 276 -7.41 -13.98 11.92
C LEU A 276 -7.60 -13.10 13.17
N PRO A 277 -7.34 -13.64 14.38
CA PRO A 277 -7.25 -12.82 15.58
C PRO A 277 -6.28 -11.66 15.39
N GLY A 278 -6.54 -10.55 16.06
CA GLY A 278 -5.75 -9.34 15.91
C GLY A 278 -4.25 -9.56 16.07
N ARG A 279 -3.47 -9.09 15.11
CA ARG A 279 -2.00 -9.15 15.15
C ARG A 279 -1.41 -7.95 14.42
N GLY A 280 -0.60 -7.17 15.13
CA GLY A 280 -0.07 -5.90 14.66
C GLY A 280 1.21 -6.01 13.82
N ASP A 281 1.78 -7.21 13.64
CA ASP A 281 2.97 -7.43 12.82
C ASP A 281 2.68 -7.64 11.32
N LEU A 282 1.41 -7.57 10.92
CA LEU A 282 0.95 -7.62 9.54
C LEU A 282 0.85 -6.20 8.99
N PHE A 283 1.47 -5.95 7.82
CA PHE A 283 1.42 -4.67 7.12
C PHE A 283 1.55 -4.86 5.59
N ALA A 284 1.07 -3.90 4.83
CA ALA A 284 1.13 -3.94 3.37
C ALA A 284 2.57 -4.02 2.84
N GLU A 285 2.77 -4.66 1.70
CA GLU A 285 4.06 -4.94 1.05
C GLU A 285 4.96 -5.95 1.80
N ARG A 286 4.51 -6.55 2.88
CA ARG A 286 5.22 -7.64 3.55
C ARG A 286 4.95 -8.96 2.84
N SER A 287 5.99 -9.79 2.69
CA SER A 287 5.83 -11.17 2.22
C SER A 287 5.18 -12.04 3.30
N LEU A 288 4.24 -12.87 2.87
CA LEU A 288 3.50 -13.82 3.70
C LEU A 288 3.70 -15.24 3.15
N LEU A 289 4.18 -16.15 3.97
CA LEU A 289 4.32 -17.57 3.64
C LEU A 289 3.18 -18.37 4.28
N LEU A 290 2.29 -18.90 3.45
CA LEU A 290 1.22 -19.82 3.90
C LEU A 290 1.74 -21.25 3.95
N GLN A 291 1.48 -21.96 5.05
CA GLN A 291 1.88 -23.33 5.27
C GLN A 291 0.76 -24.17 5.89
N GLY A 292 0.63 -25.42 5.44
CA GLY A 292 -0.32 -26.38 5.99
C GLY A 292 -1.78 -26.15 5.60
N PHE A 293 -2.04 -25.42 4.51
CA PHE A 293 -3.38 -25.27 3.97
C PHE A 293 -3.73 -26.41 3.01
N LYS A 294 -3.15 -26.42 1.83
CA LYS A 294 -3.36 -27.43 0.80
C LYS A 294 -2.23 -27.37 -0.22
N ALA A 295 -1.85 -28.52 -0.77
CA ALA A 295 -0.94 -28.56 -1.91
C ALA A 295 -1.47 -27.67 -3.05
N GLY A 296 -0.62 -26.78 -3.57
CA GLY A 296 -0.97 -25.77 -4.57
C GLY A 296 -1.54 -24.45 -4.00
N ILE A 297 -1.84 -24.37 -2.69
CA ILE A 297 -2.20 -23.13 -1.99
C ILE A 297 -1.02 -22.65 -1.15
N ASP A 298 -0.30 -23.58 -0.51
CA ASP A 298 0.90 -23.25 0.27
C ASP A 298 1.92 -22.53 -0.60
N GLY A 299 2.45 -21.43 -0.10
CA GLY A 299 3.39 -20.61 -0.86
C GLY A 299 3.54 -19.19 -0.36
N GLU A 300 4.35 -18.42 -1.04
CA GLU A 300 4.66 -17.03 -0.70
C GLU A 300 3.73 -16.07 -1.46
N PHE A 301 3.07 -15.18 -0.70
CA PHE A 301 2.19 -14.13 -1.20
C PHE A 301 2.69 -12.76 -0.77
N LEU A 302 2.26 -11.70 -1.46
CA LEU A 302 2.51 -10.32 -1.05
C LEU A 302 1.23 -9.75 -0.43
N ILE A 303 1.35 -9.19 0.77
CA ILE A 303 0.24 -8.48 1.41
C ILE A 303 -0.05 -7.21 0.63
N ASP A 304 -1.27 -7.10 0.10
CA ASP A 304 -1.77 -5.92 -0.60
C ASP A 304 -2.45 -4.95 0.36
N SER A 305 -3.23 -5.45 1.31
CA SER A 305 -3.82 -4.60 2.35
C SER A 305 -4.05 -5.36 3.64
N VAL A 306 -4.04 -4.60 4.73
CA VAL A 306 -4.37 -5.10 6.07
C VAL A 306 -5.43 -4.20 6.68
N GLU A 307 -6.52 -4.80 7.15
CA GLU A 307 -7.56 -4.11 7.91
C GLU A 307 -7.61 -4.67 9.33
N HIS A 308 -7.37 -3.81 10.31
CA HIS A 308 -7.57 -4.13 11.72
C HIS A 308 -8.90 -3.55 12.17
N THR A 309 -9.73 -4.37 12.78
CA THR A 309 -10.98 -3.94 13.40
C THR A 309 -10.97 -4.28 14.88
N TYR A 310 -11.09 -3.26 15.73
CA TYR A 310 -11.28 -3.39 17.17
C TYR A 310 -12.71 -2.95 17.53
N SER A 311 -13.42 -3.76 18.29
CA SER A 311 -14.77 -3.45 18.79
C SER A 311 -15.06 -4.24 20.07
N SER A 312 -16.28 -4.15 20.58
CA SER A 312 -16.75 -4.97 21.71
C SER A 312 -16.68 -6.48 21.46
N SER A 313 -16.70 -6.91 20.18
CA SER A 313 -16.56 -8.32 19.79
C SER A 313 -15.08 -8.81 19.74
N GLY A 314 -14.12 -7.91 19.90
CA GLY A 314 -12.71 -8.27 19.92
C GLY A 314 -11.87 -7.45 18.93
N TRP A 315 -10.65 -7.92 18.70
CA TRP A 315 -9.74 -7.39 17.68
C TRP A 315 -9.51 -8.46 16.62
N THR A 316 -9.85 -8.12 15.37
CA THR A 316 -9.67 -8.97 14.20
C THR A 316 -8.74 -8.29 13.19
N THR A 317 -8.01 -9.08 12.43
CA THR A 317 -7.17 -8.63 11.33
C THR A 317 -7.60 -9.35 10.06
N VAL A 318 -7.90 -8.58 9.02
CA VAL A 318 -8.18 -9.09 7.67
C VAL A 318 -7.02 -8.72 6.76
N VAL A 319 -6.42 -9.72 6.13
CA VAL A 319 -5.30 -9.57 5.20
C VAL A 319 -5.75 -9.90 3.80
N GLN A 320 -5.47 -9.04 2.85
CA GLN A 320 -5.62 -9.32 1.43
C GLN A 320 -4.24 -9.42 0.80
N CYS A 321 -4.00 -10.51 0.08
CA CYS A 321 -2.75 -10.75 -0.61
C CYS A 321 -2.99 -10.93 -2.10
N ASN A 322 -2.01 -10.50 -2.89
CA ASN A 322 -1.96 -10.69 -4.33
C ASN A 322 -0.74 -11.54 -4.71
N GLY A 323 -0.86 -12.30 -5.80
CA GLY A 323 0.23 -13.08 -6.39
C GLY A 323 0.70 -14.20 -5.48
N GLY A 324 0.80 -15.41 -5.98
CA GLY A 324 1.40 -16.51 -5.26
C GLY A 324 2.60 -17.04 -6.05
N ARG A 325 3.72 -17.30 -5.38
CA ARG A 325 4.62 -18.34 -5.87
C ARG A 325 3.99 -19.65 -5.41
N VAL A 326 3.15 -20.25 -6.23
CA VAL A 326 2.71 -21.62 -6.01
C VAL A 326 3.97 -22.47 -5.94
N GLY A 327 4.21 -23.10 -4.79
CA GLY A 327 5.27 -24.09 -4.68
C GLY A 327 5.10 -25.09 -5.79
N LYS A 328 6.19 -25.43 -6.47
CA LYS A 328 6.18 -26.54 -7.43
C LYS A 328 5.75 -27.76 -6.65
N GLY A 329 4.53 -28.25 -6.97
CA GLY A 329 4.15 -29.62 -6.65
C GLY A 329 5.00 -30.59 -7.45
#